data_0f23d416f4fd71d287377eecc4605dec
#
_entry.id   0f23d416f4fd71d287377eecc4605dec
#
_cell.length_a   1.000
_cell.length_b   1.000
_cell.length_c   1.000
_cell.angle_alpha   90.00
_cell.angle_beta   90.00
_cell.angle_gamma   90.00
#
_symmetry.space_group_name_H-M   'P 1'
#
loop_
_entity.id
_entity.type
_entity.pdbx_description
1 polymer ?
#
loop_
_entity_poly.entity_id
_entity_poly.type
_entity_poly.pdbx_seq_one_letter_code
_entity_poly.pdbx_strand_id
1 'polypeptide(L)'
;MIVDLGTISEPLTGIFDQPKSAEQWQNFMLSTEQISHFKEYGFVQGIRVLNEDQVEILRSELDEIVKPDNPGRELFYEYKSNEGNSPESVLFHALGAWRVSRGFHDILWAPSFRMAAYQLLGKTYRLFHDQLFCKPAGHGGSVAWHQDYSYWTWTKPMTHLTCWIALDDVTTENGCLYYIPKSQTWGLLPISGLTSDMESVKELLSDDQIELFRHRIPVELKKGEACFHHPLMMHGSYANKSDGPRRATVINVFADGVISDWGMNLTRTLARMVPGADLQWIDKTFRTDRQKKILANKESIVNE
;
A
#
# COMPACT_ATOMS: atom_id res chain seq x y z
N MET A 1 -5.02 30.22 0.73
CA MET A 1 -3.69 29.74 0.28
C MET A 1 -3.66 28.25 0.58
N ILE A 2 -3.41 27.40 -0.42
CA ILE A 2 -3.27 25.95 -0.22
C ILE A 2 -1.84 25.72 0.28
N VAL A 3 -1.73 25.11 1.47
CA VAL A 3 -0.42 24.74 2.04
C VAL A 3 -0.09 23.34 1.58
N ASP A 4 1.10 23.16 1.00
CA ASP A 4 1.62 21.84 0.68
C ASP A 4 2.03 21.13 1.98
N LEU A 5 1.29 20.07 2.34
CA LEU A 5 1.55 19.32 3.57
C LEU A 5 2.88 18.57 3.54
N GLY A 6 3.44 18.30 2.37
CA GLY A 6 4.79 17.76 2.25
C GLY A 6 5.86 18.68 2.83
N THR A 7 5.61 19.99 2.89
CA THR A 7 6.56 20.98 3.45
C THR A 7 6.51 21.12 4.97
N ILE A 8 5.46 20.61 5.60
CA ILE A 8 5.23 20.75 7.05
C ILE A 8 5.09 19.41 7.78
N SER A 9 5.11 18.30 7.05
CA SER A 9 5.03 16.96 7.63
C SER A 9 6.43 16.45 7.96
N GLU A 10 6.57 15.86 9.12
CA GLU A 10 7.81 15.30 9.63
C GLU A 10 7.56 13.97 10.35
N PRO A 11 8.57 13.12 10.54
CA PRO A 11 8.47 11.93 11.38
C PRO A 11 7.98 12.27 12.78
N LEU A 12 7.18 11.39 13.37
CA LEU A 12 6.63 11.54 14.72
C LEU A 12 7.45 10.78 15.77
N THR A 13 8.25 9.82 15.32
CA THR A 13 9.08 8.94 16.14
C THR A 13 10.51 8.94 15.61
N GLY A 14 11.41 8.28 16.29
CA GLY A 14 12.78 8.07 15.82
C GLY A 14 13.03 6.70 15.20
N ILE A 15 11.99 5.96 14.80
CA ILE A 15 12.16 4.59 14.28
C ILE A 15 12.79 4.52 12.89
N PHE A 16 12.82 5.63 12.14
CA PHE A 16 13.46 5.73 10.83
C PHE A 16 14.47 6.87 10.84
N ASP A 17 15.75 6.53 10.95
CA ASP A 17 16.83 7.50 10.80
C ASP A 17 16.83 8.09 9.39
N GLN A 18 16.87 9.43 9.32
CA GLN A 18 16.86 10.14 8.05
C GLN A 18 18.28 10.38 7.53
N PRO A 19 18.62 10.00 6.29
CA PRO A 19 19.89 10.34 5.68
C PRO A 19 20.09 11.86 5.62
N LYS A 20 21.29 12.32 6.02
CA LYS A 20 21.63 13.74 6.12
C LYS A 20 22.48 14.26 4.96
N SER A 21 22.93 13.35 4.06
CA SER A 21 23.74 13.69 2.91
C SER A 21 23.35 12.85 1.69
N ALA A 22 23.74 13.33 0.50
CA ALA A 22 23.55 12.59 -0.75
C ALA A 22 24.26 11.23 -0.73
N GLU A 23 25.44 11.15 -0.08
CA GLU A 23 26.19 9.91 0.07
C GLU A 23 25.42 8.88 0.91
N GLN A 24 24.81 9.30 2.01
CA GLN A 24 23.97 8.42 2.84
C GLN A 24 22.75 7.91 2.07
N TRP A 25 22.15 8.73 1.21
CA TRP A 25 21.04 8.32 0.35
C TRP A 25 21.42 7.23 -0.66
N GLN A 26 22.70 7.17 -1.10
CA GLN A 26 23.17 6.14 -2.01
C GLN A 26 23.01 4.72 -1.45
N ASN A 27 23.07 4.56 -0.12
CA ASN A 27 22.91 3.26 0.55
C ASN A 27 21.49 2.67 0.39
N PHE A 28 20.53 3.48 -0.04
CA PHE A 28 19.13 3.07 -0.21
C PHE A 28 18.72 2.98 -1.69
N MET A 29 19.66 3.18 -2.61
CA MET A 29 19.37 3.13 -4.04
C MET A 29 19.11 1.68 -4.48
N LEU A 30 18.11 1.53 -5.35
CA LEU A 30 17.94 0.33 -6.15
C LEU A 30 19.08 0.20 -7.15
N SER A 31 19.49 -1.02 -7.44
CA SER A 31 20.45 -1.28 -8.49
C SER A 31 19.86 -1.03 -9.88
N THR A 32 20.72 -0.89 -10.87
CA THR A 32 20.30 -0.73 -12.27
C THR A 32 19.48 -1.94 -12.74
N GLU A 33 19.86 -3.14 -12.30
CA GLU A 33 19.17 -4.40 -12.63
C GLU A 33 17.75 -4.40 -12.02
N GLN A 34 17.58 -3.95 -10.78
CA GLN A 34 16.27 -3.86 -10.12
C GLN A 34 15.36 -2.86 -10.84
N ILE A 35 15.88 -1.71 -11.23
CA ILE A 35 15.13 -0.70 -11.99
C ILE A 35 14.76 -1.24 -13.38
N SER A 36 15.69 -1.91 -14.06
CA SER A 36 15.45 -2.52 -15.38
C SER A 36 14.40 -3.63 -15.29
N HIS A 37 14.48 -4.47 -14.25
CA HIS A 37 13.50 -5.51 -13.99
C HIS A 37 12.09 -4.92 -13.80
N PHE A 38 11.96 -3.87 -12.98
CA PHE A 38 10.68 -3.19 -12.80
C PHE A 38 10.11 -2.66 -14.13
N LYS A 39 10.95 -2.03 -14.94
CA LYS A 39 10.52 -1.48 -16.24
C LYS A 39 10.06 -2.58 -17.21
N GLU A 40 10.78 -3.71 -17.24
CA GLU A 40 10.48 -4.81 -18.15
C GLU A 40 9.28 -5.65 -17.68
N TYR A 41 9.25 -6.02 -16.40
CA TYR A 41 8.30 -6.99 -15.86
C TYR A 41 7.14 -6.35 -15.08
N GLY A 42 7.23 -5.04 -14.75
CA GLY A 42 6.19 -4.30 -14.05
C GLY A 42 6.26 -4.40 -12.52
N PHE A 43 7.26 -5.06 -11.96
CA PHE A 43 7.47 -5.18 -10.52
C PHE A 43 8.94 -5.37 -10.17
N VAL A 44 9.26 -5.17 -8.90
CA VAL A 44 10.53 -5.54 -8.27
C VAL A 44 10.26 -6.01 -6.84
N GLN A 45 11.00 -7.00 -6.35
CA GLN A 45 10.79 -7.60 -5.02
C GLN A 45 12.10 -7.78 -4.25
N GLY A 46 11.98 -8.12 -2.95
CA GLY A 46 13.12 -8.37 -2.07
C GLY A 46 13.84 -7.10 -1.62
N ILE A 47 13.16 -5.96 -1.65
CA ILE A 47 13.72 -4.69 -1.19
C ILE A 47 13.56 -4.58 0.33
N ARG A 48 14.67 -4.57 1.08
CA ARG A 48 14.64 -4.41 2.53
C ARG A 48 14.21 -2.99 2.91
N VAL A 49 13.01 -2.85 3.49
CA VAL A 49 12.45 -1.57 3.95
C VAL A 49 12.52 -1.44 5.47
N LEU A 50 12.31 -2.54 6.20
CA LEU A 50 12.28 -2.59 7.66
C LEU A 50 13.34 -3.53 8.19
N ASN A 51 13.95 -3.18 9.31
CA ASN A 51 14.71 -4.11 10.15
C ASN A 51 13.77 -4.86 11.11
N GLU A 52 14.32 -5.80 11.91
CA GLU A 52 13.55 -6.64 12.82
C GLU A 52 12.79 -5.80 13.88
N ASP A 53 13.45 -4.83 14.50
CA ASP A 53 12.82 -4.00 15.55
C ASP A 53 11.68 -3.16 14.98
N GLN A 54 11.84 -2.60 13.78
CA GLN A 54 10.80 -1.85 13.09
C GLN A 54 9.60 -2.73 12.74
N VAL A 55 9.83 -3.97 12.33
CA VAL A 55 8.76 -4.94 12.10
C VAL A 55 7.97 -5.21 13.39
N GLU A 56 8.66 -5.47 14.50
CA GLU A 56 7.97 -5.77 15.76
C GLU A 56 7.18 -4.55 16.30
N ILE A 57 7.70 -3.33 16.14
CA ILE A 57 6.95 -2.10 16.45
C ILE A 57 5.66 -2.02 15.63
N LEU A 58 5.74 -2.22 14.32
CA LEU A 58 4.56 -2.14 13.45
C LEU A 58 3.57 -3.27 13.71
N ARG A 59 4.04 -4.47 14.03
CA ARG A 59 3.17 -5.58 14.46
C ARG A 59 2.41 -5.24 15.73
N SER A 60 3.12 -4.72 16.74
CA SER A 60 2.49 -4.31 18.01
C SER A 60 1.44 -3.22 17.80
N GLU A 61 1.71 -2.23 16.95
CA GLU A 61 0.75 -1.20 16.61
C GLU A 61 -0.44 -1.75 15.80
N LEU A 62 -0.21 -2.73 14.92
CA LEU A 62 -1.28 -3.41 14.19
C LEU A 62 -2.20 -4.21 15.13
N ASP A 63 -1.62 -4.91 16.10
CA ASP A 63 -2.39 -5.64 17.11
C ASP A 63 -3.29 -4.70 17.93
N GLU A 64 -2.87 -3.45 18.17
CA GLU A 64 -3.74 -2.42 18.77
C GLU A 64 -4.83 -1.92 17.81
N ILE A 65 -4.50 -1.75 16.52
CA ILE A 65 -5.43 -1.29 15.50
C ILE A 65 -6.62 -2.25 15.32
N VAL A 66 -6.37 -3.55 15.35
CA VAL A 66 -7.41 -4.56 15.10
C VAL A 66 -8.34 -4.79 16.28
N LYS A 67 -8.02 -4.26 17.47
CA LYS A 67 -8.89 -4.37 18.65
C LYS A 67 -10.26 -3.72 18.38
N PRO A 68 -11.36 -4.35 18.81
CA PRO A 68 -12.72 -3.84 18.56
C PRO A 68 -12.98 -2.45 19.15
N ASP A 69 -12.30 -2.12 20.23
CA ASP A 69 -12.44 -0.88 21.00
C ASP A 69 -11.34 0.16 20.70
N ASN A 70 -10.60 -0.01 19.60
CA ASN A 70 -9.58 0.95 19.21
C ASN A 70 -10.17 2.36 19.02
N PRO A 71 -9.70 3.38 19.77
CA PRO A 71 -10.29 4.72 19.77
C PRO A 71 -10.02 5.50 18.48
N GLY A 72 -9.09 5.04 17.64
CA GLY A 72 -8.79 5.64 16.33
C GLY A 72 -9.61 5.10 15.18
N ARG A 73 -10.49 4.13 15.42
CA ARG A 73 -11.21 3.40 14.36
C ARG A 73 -12.02 4.30 13.44
N GLU A 74 -12.62 5.35 13.95
CA GLU A 74 -13.40 6.32 13.17
C GLU A 74 -12.54 7.21 12.26
N LEU A 75 -11.22 7.19 12.44
CA LEU A 75 -10.27 7.96 11.61
C LEU A 75 -9.81 7.22 10.36
N PHE A 76 -10.05 5.91 10.26
CA PHE A 76 -9.77 5.18 9.04
C PHE A 76 -10.65 5.69 7.90
N TYR A 77 -10.12 5.68 6.68
CA TYR A 77 -10.92 5.96 5.49
C TYR A 77 -11.89 4.82 5.23
N GLU A 78 -11.39 3.62 5.42
CA GLU A 78 -12.13 2.37 5.34
C GLU A 78 -11.60 1.40 6.39
N TYR A 79 -12.49 0.67 7.05
CA TYR A 79 -12.15 -0.31 8.04
C TYR A 79 -13.10 -1.50 7.92
N LYS A 80 -12.57 -2.62 7.46
CA LYS A 80 -13.30 -3.88 7.32
C LYS A 80 -12.61 -4.96 8.14
N SER A 81 -13.25 -5.40 9.21
CA SER A 81 -12.77 -6.54 10.00
C SER A 81 -12.79 -7.84 9.18
N ASN A 82 -13.69 -7.95 8.21
CA ASN A 82 -13.71 -9.00 7.21
C ASN A 82 -14.28 -8.45 5.88
N GLU A 83 -13.45 -8.33 4.87
CA GLU A 83 -13.85 -7.93 3.52
C GLU A 83 -14.47 -9.11 2.73
N GLY A 84 -14.13 -10.35 3.09
CA GLY A 84 -14.55 -11.55 2.39
C GLY A 84 -16.03 -11.94 2.54
N ASN A 85 -16.82 -11.25 3.38
CA ASN A 85 -18.24 -11.52 3.65
C ASN A 85 -18.58 -12.95 4.06
N SER A 86 -17.59 -13.77 4.36
CA SER A 86 -17.75 -15.16 4.83
C SER A 86 -17.05 -15.32 6.18
N PRO A 87 -17.72 -15.87 7.20
CA PRO A 87 -17.07 -16.18 8.48
C PRO A 87 -15.97 -17.24 8.36
N GLU A 88 -16.01 -18.06 7.31
CA GLU A 88 -15.04 -19.14 7.06
C GLU A 88 -13.79 -18.65 6.31
N SER A 89 -13.84 -17.40 5.78
CA SER A 89 -12.74 -16.83 5.00
C SER A 89 -12.57 -15.36 5.36
N VAL A 90 -11.62 -15.07 6.24
CA VAL A 90 -11.42 -13.72 6.80
C VAL A 90 -10.30 -12.99 6.08
N LEU A 91 -10.60 -11.78 5.64
CA LEU A 91 -9.63 -10.82 5.15
C LEU A 91 -9.84 -9.50 5.89
N PHE A 92 -8.95 -9.18 6.83
CA PHE A 92 -8.91 -7.84 7.41
C PHE A 92 -8.31 -6.86 6.41
N HIS A 93 -9.01 -5.76 6.18
CA HIS A 93 -8.57 -4.68 5.31
C HIS A 93 -8.93 -3.34 5.90
N ALA A 94 -7.96 -2.42 5.94
CA ALA A 94 -8.19 -1.05 6.40
C ALA A 94 -7.33 -0.06 5.64
N LEU A 95 -7.86 1.14 5.40
CA LEU A 95 -7.16 2.26 4.76
C LEU A 95 -7.01 3.42 5.76
N GLY A 96 -5.82 4.02 5.81
CA GLY A 96 -5.59 5.20 6.62
C GLY A 96 -4.93 4.94 7.97
N ALA A 97 -4.19 3.85 8.12
CA ALA A 97 -3.42 3.54 9.34
C ALA A 97 -2.42 4.65 9.70
N TRP A 98 -1.82 5.32 8.70
CA TRP A 98 -0.93 6.46 8.88
C TRP A 98 -1.54 7.61 9.71
N ARG A 99 -2.86 7.66 9.83
CA ARG A 99 -3.60 8.68 10.60
C ARG A 99 -3.72 8.34 12.07
N VAL A 100 -3.69 7.06 12.42
CA VAL A 100 -4.05 6.56 13.75
C VAL A 100 -2.89 5.93 14.49
N SER A 101 -1.81 5.59 13.80
CA SER A 101 -0.66 4.89 14.34
C SER A 101 0.64 5.63 14.00
N ARG A 102 1.53 5.78 14.97
CA ARG A 102 2.77 6.53 14.78
C ARG A 102 3.75 5.79 13.88
N GLY A 103 3.90 4.48 14.04
CA GLY A 103 4.77 3.67 13.20
C GLY A 103 4.27 3.60 11.76
N PHE A 104 2.95 3.38 11.56
CA PHE A 104 2.35 3.43 10.22
C PHE A 104 2.33 4.83 9.61
N HIS A 105 2.42 5.89 10.41
CA HIS A 105 2.73 7.21 9.90
C HIS A 105 4.18 7.29 9.43
N ASP A 106 5.12 6.86 10.28
CA ASP A 106 6.52 7.10 10.06
C ASP A 106 7.17 6.19 9.03
N ILE A 107 6.54 5.04 8.71
CA ILE A 107 6.98 4.18 7.60
C ILE A 107 7.02 4.95 6.25
N LEU A 108 6.23 6.00 6.10
CA LEU A 108 6.27 6.89 4.95
C LEU A 108 7.60 7.64 4.81
N TRP A 109 8.40 7.70 5.88
CA TRP A 109 9.75 8.28 5.90
C TRP A 109 10.85 7.24 5.84
N ALA A 110 10.53 5.94 5.73
CA ALA A 110 11.56 4.90 5.58
C ALA A 110 12.45 5.20 4.37
N PRO A 111 13.78 5.36 4.54
CA PRO A 111 14.67 5.80 3.46
C PRO A 111 14.68 4.86 2.24
N SER A 112 14.65 3.54 2.48
CA SER A 112 14.60 2.54 1.41
C SER A 112 13.31 2.65 0.60
N PHE A 113 12.15 2.82 1.24
CA PHE A 113 10.88 3.06 0.55
C PHE A 113 10.94 4.35 -0.27
N ARG A 114 11.41 5.45 0.33
CA ARG A 114 11.44 6.77 -0.31
C ARG A 114 12.33 6.78 -1.54
N MET A 115 13.53 6.20 -1.44
CA MET A 115 14.48 6.15 -2.55
C MET A 115 13.96 5.24 -3.67
N ALA A 116 13.43 4.06 -3.34
CA ALA A 116 12.87 3.15 -4.33
C ALA A 116 11.69 3.80 -5.08
N ALA A 117 10.75 4.41 -4.38
CA ALA A 117 9.61 5.09 -5.00
C ALA A 117 10.07 6.22 -5.94
N TYR A 118 11.05 7.02 -5.52
CA TYR A 118 11.62 8.09 -6.35
C TYR A 118 12.27 7.55 -7.62
N GLN A 119 13.07 6.49 -7.53
CA GLN A 119 13.78 5.90 -8.68
C GLN A 119 12.82 5.21 -9.66
N LEU A 120 11.79 4.50 -9.14
CA LEU A 120 10.84 3.76 -9.97
C LEU A 120 9.84 4.68 -10.67
N LEU A 121 9.40 5.75 -10.02
CA LEU A 121 8.56 6.79 -10.65
C LEU A 121 9.36 7.77 -11.50
N GLY A 122 10.67 7.91 -11.27
CA GLY A 122 11.56 8.82 -12.00
C GLY A 122 11.33 10.30 -11.69
N LYS A 123 10.59 10.62 -10.62
CA LYS A 123 10.28 11.99 -10.18
C LYS A 123 9.75 12.02 -8.75
N THR A 124 9.55 13.23 -8.22
CA THR A 124 8.88 13.43 -6.93
C THR A 124 7.48 12.84 -6.93
N TYR A 125 7.04 12.40 -5.77
CA TYR A 125 5.77 11.71 -5.60
C TYR A 125 5.08 12.17 -4.30
N ARG A 126 3.81 11.82 -4.19
CA ARG A 126 2.96 12.09 -3.04
C ARG A 126 2.30 10.83 -2.54
N LEU A 127 2.02 10.79 -1.24
CA LEU A 127 1.19 9.74 -0.67
C LEU A 127 -0.22 9.82 -1.26
N PHE A 128 -0.70 8.70 -1.77
CA PHE A 128 -2.10 8.53 -2.15
C PHE A 128 -2.91 8.01 -0.96
N HIS A 129 -2.63 6.81 -0.53
CA HIS A 129 -3.15 6.20 0.71
C HIS A 129 -2.24 5.06 1.15
N ASP A 130 -2.48 4.58 2.36
CA ASP A 130 -1.91 3.34 2.87
C ASP A 130 -3.01 2.33 3.14
N GLN A 131 -2.64 1.04 3.19
CA GLN A 131 -3.56 -0.05 3.46
C GLN A 131 -2.92 -1.05 4.42
N LEU A 132 -3.76 -1.73 5.19
CA LEU A 132 -3.40 -2.90 5.98
C LEU A 132 -4.13 -4.11 5.44
N PHE A 133 -3.42 -5.22 5.28
CA PHE A 133 -3.99 -6.51 4.89
C PHE A 133 -3.54 -7.60 5.85
N CYS A 134 -4.50 -8.24 6.53
CA CYS A 134 -4.20 -9.35 7.42
C CYS A 134 -5.05 -10.56 7.06
N LYS A 135 -4.37 -11.68 6.84
CA LYS A 135 -4.98 -12.99 6.64
C LYS A 135 -4.71 -13.85 7.87
N PRO A 136 -5.72 -14.15 8.69
CA PRO A 136 -5.52 -15.03 9.85
C PRO A 136 -5.09 -16.45 9.45
N ALA A 137 -4.53 -17.17 10.41
CA ALA A 137 -4.08 -18.54 10.23
C ALA A 137 -5.22 -19.46 9.76
N GLY A 138 -4.95 -20.33 8.81
CA GLY A 138 -5.82 -21.41 8.36
C GLY A 138 -7.09 -21.01 7.61
N HIS A 139 -7.56 -19.76 7.74
CA HIS A 139 -8.81 -19.28 7.12
C HIS A 139 -8.71 -17.86 6.53
N GLY A 140 -7.51 -17.39 6.29
CA GLY A 140 -7.30 -16.11 5.62
C GLY A 140 -7.79 -16.12 4.18
N GLY A 141 -8.65 -15.15 3.81
CA GLY A 141 -9.29 -15.05 2.49
C GLY A 141 -8.35 -14.78 1.33
N SER A 142 -8.76 -15.15 0.11
CA SER A 142 -8.08 -14.75 -1.11
C SER A 142 -8.41 -13.29 -1.48
N VAL A 143 -7.50 -12.66 -2.25
CA VAL A 143 -7.76 -11.42 -2.96
C VAL A 143 -7.70 -11.74 -4.45
N ALA A 144 -8.82 -11.57 -5.15
CA ALA A 144 -8.94 -11.91 -6.55
C ALA A 144 -7.97 -11.10 -7.43
N TRP A 145 -7.71 -11.60 -8.63
CA TRP A 145 -6.84 -10.94 -9.60
C TRP A 145 -7.41 -9.60 -10.04
N HIS A 146 -6.59 -8.56 -9.95
CA HIS A 146 -6.97 -7.20 -10.30
C HIS A 146 -5.75 -6.37 -10.70
N GLN A 147 -6.03 -5.21 -11.25
CA GLN A 147 -5.07 -4.12 -11.47
C GLN A 147 -5.46 -2.99 -10.50
N ASP A 148 -4.54 -2.47 -9.74
CA ASP A 148 -4.81 -1.40 -8.77
C ASP A 148 -5.48 -0.19 -9.42
N TYR A 149 -5.01 0.22 -10.60
CA TYR A 149 -5.54 1.39 -11.29
C TYR A 149 -7.01 1.26 -11.69
N SER A 150 -7.57 0.07 -11.75
CA SER A 150 -9.00 -0.13 -12.00
C SER A 150 -9.89 0.56 -10.96
N TYR A 151 -9.37 0.78 -9.77
CA TYR A 151 -10.03 1.52 -8.67
C TYR A 151 -9.67 3.01 -8.63
N TRP A 152 -8.71 3.47 -9.46
CA TRP A 152 -8.13 4.82 -9.41
C TRP A 152 -8.29 5.59 -10.72
N THR A 153 -9.16 5.16 -11.62
CA THR A 153 -9.36 5.72 -12.98
C THR A 153 -9.78 7.18 -12.99
N TRP A 154 -10.24 7.69 -11.84
CA TRP A 154 -10.57 9.10 -11.61
C TRP A 154 -9.34 10.00 -11.35
N THR A 155 -8.14 9.44 -11.39
CA THR A 155 -6.86 10.15 -11.23
C THR A 155 -6.07 10.14 -12.53
N LYS A 156 -5.50 11.28 -12.95
CA LYS A 156 -4.75 11.42 -14.21
C LYS A 156 -3.55 12.36 -14.04
N PRO A 157 -2.42 12.10 -14.73
CA PRO A 157 -2.10 10.90 -15.51
C PRO A 157 -1.92 9.66 -14.63
N MET A 158 -1.98 8.46 -15.22
CA MET A 158 -1.72 7.20 -14.53
C MET A 158 -0.22 7.06 -14.24
N THR A 159 0.24 7.62 -13.15
CA THR A 159 1.64 7.57 -12.69
C THR A 159 1.70 7.19 -11.22
N HIS A 160 1.17 6.01 -10.92
CA HIS A 160 1.08 5.45 -9.58
C HIS A 160 2.12 4.35 -9.36
N LEU A 161 2.36 4.04 -8.10
CA LEU A 161 3.22 2.94 -7.68
C LEU A 161 2.68 2.37 -6.37
N THR A 162 2.64 1.07 -6.27
CA THR A 162 2.30 0.36 -5.04
C THR A 162 3.55 -0.25 -4.43
N CYS A 163 3.76 0.00 -3.14
CA CYS A 163 4.75 -0.67 -2.31
C CYS A 163 4.02 -1.56 -1.30
N TRP A 164 4.20 -2.87 -1.40
CA TRP A 164 3.64 -3.85 -0.49
C TRP A 164 4.75 -4.39 0.41
N ILE A 165 4.62 -4.23 1.75
CA ILE A 165 5.66 -4.53 2.75
C ILE A 165 5.19 -5.67 3.62
N ALA A 166 5.97 -6.73 3.69
CA ALA A 166 5.72 -7.90 4.51
C ALA A 166 6.00 -7.60 6.00
N LEU A 167 5.04 -7.83 6.87
CA LEU A 167 5.24 -7.80 8.33
C LEU A 167 5.48 -9.19 8.92
N ASP A 168 5.20 -10.26 8.18
CA ASP A 168 5.55 -11.64 8.47
C ASP A 168 6.36 -12.21 7.30
N ASP A 169 7.05 -13.34 7.49
CA ASP A 169 7.58 -14.11 6.36
C ASP A 169 6.40 -14.53 5.47
N VAL A 170 6.51 -14.25 4.19
CA VAL A 170 5.43 -14.43 3.21
C VAL A 170 5.82 -15.53 2.24
N THR A 171 4.96 -16.53 2.15
CA THR A 171 5.17 -17.74 1.34
C THR A 171 3.92 -18.08 0.52
N THR A 172 4.07 -19.01 -0.40
CA THR A 172 2.92 -19.57 -1.14
C THR A 172 1.86 -20.20 -0.23
N GLU A 173 2.26 -20.74 0.90
CA GLU A 173 1.36 -21.40 1.87
C GLU A 173 0.50 -20.38 2.62
N ASN A 174 1.07 -19.23 3.02
CA ASN A 174 0.33 -18.21 3.78
C ASN A 174 -0.30 -17.11 2.92
N GLY A 175 -0.31 -17.28 1.60
CA GLY A 175 -1.02 -16.41 0.69
C GLY A 175 -0.20 -15.18 0.27
N CYS A 176 1.02 -15.40 -0.23
CA CYS A 176 1.80 -14.37 -0.91
C CYS A 176 1.06 -13.76 -2.09
N LEU A 177 1.52 -12.62 -2.54
CA LEU A 177 1.09 -12.07 -3.83
C LEU A 177 1.57 -12.98 -4.97
N TYR A 178 0.82 -12.98 -6.05
CA TYR A 178 1.24 -13.50 -7.35
C TYR A 178 1.17 -12.39 -8.37
N TYR A 179 2.18 -12.31 -9.24
CA TYR A 179 2.21 -11.41 -10.38
C TYR A 179 2.17 -12.18 -11.69
N ILE A 180 1.53 -11.56 -12.70
CA ILE A 180 1.67 -12.00 -14.08
C ILE A 180 2.69 -11.08 -14.74
N PRO A 181 3.94 -11.51 -14.95
CA PRO A 181 4.99 -10.67 -15.51
C PRO A 181 4.57 -10.04 -16.83
N LYS A 182 4.91 -8.76 -17.05
CA LYS A 182 4.56 -7.96 -18.24
C LYS A 182 3.09 -7.62 -18.42
N SER A 183 2.22 -7.98 -17.47
CA SER A 183 0.79 -7.64 -17.56
C SER A 183 0.52 -6.13 -17.47
N GLN A 184 1.46 -5.32 -16.99
CA GLN A 184 1.34 -3.86 -17.03
C GLN A 184 1.22 -3.29 -18.46
N THR A 185 1.57 -4.09 -19.48
CA THR A 185 1.46 -3.70 -20.90
C THR A 185 0.10 -4.03 -21.51
N TRP A 186 -0.79 -4.72 -20.80
CA TRP A 186 -2.10 -5.15 -21.33
C TRP A 186 -3.15 -4.04 -21.42
N GLY A 187 -2.82 -2.85 -20.89
CA GLY A 187 -3.82 -1.81 -20.69
C GLY A 187 -4.69 -2.09 -19.48
N LEU A 188 -5.71 -1.27 -19.29
CA LEU A 188 -6.66 -1.42 -18.18
C LEU A 188 -7.73 -2.45 -18.56
N LEU A 189 -7.83 -3.48 -17.75
CA LEU A 189 -8.86 -4.52 -17.88
C LEU A 189 -10.11 -4.15 -17.05
N PRO A 190 -11.28 -4.70 -17.39
CA PRO A 190 -12.48 -4.59 -16.57
C PRO A 190 -12.25 -5.16 -15.15
N ILE A 191 -12.98 -4.62 -14.17
CA ILE A 191 -12.94 -5.14 -12.79
C ILE A 191 -13.65 -6.50 -12.77
N SER A 192 -12.95 -7.54 -12.33
CA SER A 192 -13.49 -8.89 -12.14
C SER A 192 -14.19 -9.11 -10.80
N GLY A 193 -14.23 -8.08 -9.94
CA GLY A 193 -14.65 -8.21 -8.54
C GLY A 193 -13.50 -8.63 -7.61
N LEU A 194 -13.59 -8.26 -6.33
CA LEU A 194 -12.56 -8.62 -5.32
C LEU A 194 -12.83 -10.00 -4.69
N THR A 195 -13.89 -10.69 -5.07
CA THR A 195 -14.36 -11.86 -4.36
C THR A 195 -13.85 -13.17 -4.94
N SER A 196 -13.17 -13.88 -4.13
CA SER A 196 -12.88 -15.32 -3.95
C SER A 196 -12.65 -16.24 -5.16
N ASP A 197 -13.21 -16.03 -6.34
CA ASP A 197 -12.91 -16.89 -7.48
C ASP A 197 -11.64 -16.42 -8.21
N MET A 198 -10.54 -17.06 -7.87
CA MET A 198 -9.22 -16.77 -8.46
C MET A 198 -9.13 -17.15 -9.95
N GLU A 199 -10.07 -17.90 -10.48
CA GLU A 199 -10.03 -18.37 -11.87
C GLU A 199 -10.93 -17.52 -12.80
N SER A 200 -11.86 -16.75 -12.25
CA SER A 200 -12.80 -15.90 -13.01
C SER A 200 -12.11 -14.85 -13.89
N VAL A 201 -10.91 -14.41 -13.52
CA VAL A 201 -10.12 -13.47 -14.33
C VAL A 201 -9.87 -13.99 -15.76
N LYS A 202 -9.83 -15.30 -15.95
CA LYS A 202 -9.59 -15.91 -17.29
C LYS A 202 -10.65 -15.54 -18.31
N GLU A 203 -11.87 -15.21 -17.88
CA GLU A 203 -12.96 -14.78 -18.76
C GLU A 203 -12.69 -13.41 -19.40
N LEU A 204 -11.77 -12.63 -18.82
CA LEU A 204 -11.38 -11.31 -19.28
C LEU A 204 -10.10 -11.32 -20.12
N LEU A 205 -9.39 -12.44 -20.18
CA LEU A 205 -8.08 -12.56 -20.79
C LEU A 205 -8.16 -13.17 -22.20
N SER A 206 -7.33 -12.65 -23.11
CA SER A 206 -7.08 -13.31 -24.41
C SER A 206 -6.27 -14.61 -24.23
N ASP A 207 -6.21 -15.44 -25.26
CA ASP A 207 -5.45 -16.71 -25.23
C ASP A 207 -3.97 -16.48 -24.87
N ASP A 208 -3.33 -15.45 -25.43
CA ASP A 208 -1.95 -15.09 -25.11
C ASP A 208 -1.79 -14.64 -23.67
N GLN A 209 -2.76 -13.90 -23.13
CA GLN A 209 -2.77 -13.47 -21.73
C GLN A 209 -3.02 -14.65 -20.78
N ILE A 210 -3.86 -15.61 -21.16
CA ILE A 210 -4.08 -16.86 -20.41
C ILE A 210 -2.78 -17.67 -20.33
N GLU A 211 -1.99 -17.72 -21.41
CA GLU A 211 -0.70 -18.39 -21.38
C GLU A 211 0.26 -17.71 -20.39
N LEU A 212 0.34 -16.39 -20.40
CA LEU A 212 1.11 -15.65 -19.39
C LEU A 212 0.57 -15.86 -17.97
N PHE A 213 -0.75 -15.94 -17.79
CA PHE A 213 -1.36 -16.24 -16.49
C PHE A 213 -0.93 -17.61 -15.93
N ARG A 214 -0.70 -18.62 -16.81
CA ARG A 214 -0.18 -19.93 -16.38
C ARG A 214 1.24 -19.83 -15.81
N HIS A 215 2.01 -18.85 -16.27
CA HIS A 215 3.38 -18.55 -15.83
C HIS A 215 3.45 -17.47 -14.75
N ARG A 216 2.34 -17.24 -14.02
CA ARG A 216 2.34 -16.33 -12.88
C ARG A 216 3.34 -16.75 -11.82
N ILE A 217 3.99 -15.79 -11.21
CA ILE A 217 5.06 -16.04 -10.25
C ILE A 217 4.64 -15.65 -8.83
N PRO A 218 5.00 -16.46 -7.81
CA PRO A 218 4.80 -16.10 -6.41
C PRO A 218 5.82 -15.03 -5.98
N VAL A 219 5.38 -14.13 -5.12
CA VAL A 219 6.20 -13.08 -4.51
C VAL A 219 6.42 -13.44 -3.05
N GLU A 220 7.37 -14.33 -2.80
CA GLU A 220 7.76 -14.69 -1.45
C GLU A 220 8.73 -13.65 -0.90
N LEU A 221 8.52 -13.21 0.33
CA LEU A 221 9.28 -12.15 0.99
C LEU A 221 9.60 -12.54 2.43
N LYS A 222 10.76 -12.13 2.91
CA LYS A 222 11.04 -12.13 4.33
C LYS A 222 10.36 -10.92 5.00
N LYS A 223 9.99 -11.07 6.27
CA LYS A 223 9.46 -9.94 7.06
C LYS A 223 10.38 -8.72 6.95
N GLY A 224 9.81 -7.56 6.74
CA GLY A 224 10.53 -6.31 6.49
C GLY A 224 10.99 -6.09 5.05
N GLU A 225 10.84 -7.07 4.17
CA GLU A 225 11.04 -6.87 2.74
C GLU A 225 9.77 -6.37 2.05
N ALA A 226 9.95 -5.74 0.92
CA ALA A 226 8.89 -5.18 0.10
C ALA A 226 8.99 -5.63 -1.34
N CYS A 227 7.85 -5.59 -2.02
CA CYS A 227 7.78 -5.54 -3.47
C CYS A 227 7.10 -4.24 -3.91
N PHE A 228 7.50 -3.77 -5.09
CA PHE A 228 6.90 -2.61 -5.75
C PHE A 228 6.32 -3.06 -7.07
N HIS A 229 5.12 -2.57 -7.41
CA HIS A 229 4.50 -2.91 -8.68
C HIS A 229 3.80 -1.72 -9.36
N HIS A 230 3.73 -1.83 -10.67
CA HIS A 230 3.06 -0.89 -11.56
C HIS A 230 1.54 -0.94 -11.35
N PRO A 231 0.80 0.18 -11.45
CA PRO A 231 -0.66 0.21 -11.20
C PRO A 231 -1.49 -0.67 -12.13
N LEU A 232 -0.96 -1.06 -13.28
CA LEU A 232 -1.58 -2.03 -14.21
C LEU A 232 -1.01 -3.46 -14.05
N MET A 233 -0.18 -3.74 -13.05
CA MET A 233 0.27 -5.09 -12.77
C MET A 233 -0.91 -5.97 -12.35
N MET A 234 -1.21 -7.00 -13.11
CA MET A 234 -2.21 -7.98 -12.74
C MET A 234 -1.67 -8.83 -11.59
N HIS A 235 -2.36 -8.77 -10.47
CA HIS A 235 -1.94 -9.47 -9.25
C HIS A 235 -3.13 -9.94 -8.42
N GLY A 236 -2.85 -10.87 -7.52
CA GLY A 236 -3.81 -11.43 -6.58
C GLY A 236 -3.11 -12.22 -5.50
N SER A 237 -3.84 -12.74 -4.53
CA SER A 237 -3.26 -13.59 -3.48
C SER A 237 -4.23 -14.68 -3.05
N TYR A 238 -3.75 -15.92 -2.98
CA TYR A 238 -4.54 -17.05 -2.51
C TYR A 238 -4.79 -16.99 -1.00
N ALA A 239 -5.62 -17.89 -0.52
CA ALA A 239 -5.94 -18.02 0.89
C ALA A 239 -4.69 -18.36 1.73
N ASN A 240 -4.70 -17.94 2.99
CA ASN A 240 -3.72 -18.38 3.98
C ASN A 240 -4.11 -19.76 4.53
N LYS A 241 -3.28 -20.76 4.28
CA LYS A 241 -3.47 -22.14 4.74
C LYS A 241 -2.48 -22.53 5.84
N SER A 242 -1.59 -21.62 6.21
CA SER A 242 -0.57 -21.86 7.24
C SER A 242 -1.12 -21.70 8.65
N ASP A 243 -0.37 -22.16 9.64
CA ASP A 243 -0.69 -22.05 11.06
C ASP A 243 -0.46 -20.66 11.66
N GLY A 244 0.12 -19.73 10.90
CA GLY A 244 0.41 -18.36 11.33
C GLY A 244 -0.37 -17.29 10.53
N PRO A 245 -0.57 -16.09 11.08
CA PRO A 245 -1.15 -15.00 10.33
C PRO A 245 -0.18 -14.49 9.23
N ARG A 246 -0.73 -13.87 8.19
CA ARG A 246 0.04 -13.11 7.20
C ARG A 246 -0.41 -11.65 7.24
N ARG A 247 0.44 -10.78 7.74
CA ARG A 247 0.22 -9.35 7.91
C ARG A 247 1.07 -8.56 6.93
N ALA A 248 0.50 -7.51 6.37
CA ALA A 248 1.20 -6.61 5.47
C ALA A 248 0.68 -5.19 5.59
N THR A 249 1.54 -4.24 5.25
CA THR A 249 1.16 -2.85 5.00
C THR A 249 1.48 -2.48 3.56
N VAL A 250 0.64 -1.63 2.99
CA VAL A 250 0.79 -1.18 1.60
C VAL A 250 0.84 0.34 1.59
N ILE A 251 1.74 0.90 0.79
CA ILE A 251 1.83 2.34 0.57
C ILE A 251 1.60 2.59 -0.92
N ASN A 252 0.52 3.28 -1.24
CA ASN A 252 0.22 3.70 -2.59
C ASN A 252 0.64 5.16 -2.76
N VAL A 253 1.39 5.42 -3.81
CA VAL A 253 1.86 6.76 -4.15
C VAL A 253 1.55 7.08 -5.60
N PHE A 254 1.52 8.36 -5.93
CA PHE A 254 1.44 8.85 -7.30
C PHE A 254 2.49 9.94 -7.54
N ALA A 255 2.92 10.08 -8.78
CA ALA A 255 3.88 11.11 -9.14
C ALA A 255 3.26 12.50 -8.95
N ASP A 256 4.09 13.48 -8.59
CA ASP A 256 3.67 14.86 -8.46
C ASP A 256 3.06 15.39 -9.77
N GLY A 257 1.95 16.11 -9.67
CA GLY A 257 1.18 16.62 -10.81
C GLY A 257 0.00 15.72 -11.24
N VAL A 258 -0.26 14.61 -10.55
CA VAL A 258 -1.52 13.86 -10.74
C VAL A 258 -2.69 14.68 -10.20
N ILE A 259 -3.77 14.76 -10.96
CA ILE A 259 -5.02 15.45 -10.59
C ILE A 259 -6.20 14.48 -10.55
N SER A 260 -7.27 14.88 -9.87
CA SER A 260 -8.52 14.14 -9.85
C SER A 260 -9.42 14.52 -11.02
N ASP A 261 -10.18 13.56 -11.52
CA ASP A 261 -11.25 13.74 -12.50
C ASP A 261 -12.61 13.69 -11.76
N TRP A 262 -13.14 14.86 -11.44
CA TRP A 262 -14.37 14.97 -10.68
C TRP A 262 -15.58 14.66 -11.56
N GLY A 263 -16.20 13.60 -11.44
CA GLY A 263 -17.38 13.21 -12.23
C GLY A 263 -17.63 11.73 -12.12
N MET A 264 -16.69 11.01 -11.52
CA MET A 264 -16.84 9.59 -11.24
C MET A 264 -17.43 9.38 -9.84
N ASN A 265 -18.14 8.26 -9.65
CA ASN A 265 -18.65 7.88 -8.33
C ASN A 265 -17.49 7.71 -7.36
N LEU A 266 -17.23 8.75 -6.58
CA LEU A 266 -16.20 8.73 -5.57
C LEU A 266 -16.63 7.84 -4.42
N THR A 267 -15.71 7.03 -3.93
CA THR A 267 -15.89 6.36 -2.65
C THR A 267 -16.11 7.41 -1.56
N ARG A 268 -16.68 7.01 -0.44
CA ARG A 268 -16.95 7.93 0.69
C ARG A 268 -15.73 8.74 1.12
N THR A 269 -14.55 8.16 0.97
CA THR A 269 -13.26 8.77 1.30
C THR A 269 -12.93 9.97 0.42
N LEU A 270 -13.38 9.95 -0.82
CA LEU A 270 -13.00 10.90 -1.88
C LEU A 270 -14.13 11.87 -2.24
N ALA A 271 -15.30 11.74 -1.61
CA ALA A 271 -16.49 12.56 -1.87
C ALA A 271 -16.30 14.08 -1.66
N ARG A 272 -15.11 14.51 -1.25
CA ARG A 272 -14.77 15.92 -1.00
C ARG A 272 -13.81 16.51 -2.01
N MET A 273 -13.45 15.77 -3.06
CA MET A 273 -12.54 16.29 -4.10
C MET A 273 -13.26 17.23 -5.06
N VAL A 274 -12.57 18.26 -5.47
CA VAL A 274 -13.06 19.22 -6.46
C VAL A 274 -12.61 18.78 -7.86
N PRO A 275 -13.42 18.88 -8.92
CA PRO A 275 -13.03 18.53 -10.29
C PRO A 275 -11.74 19.24 -10.71
N GLY A 276 -10.78 18.49 -11.28
CA GLY A 276 -9.49 19.00 -11.66
C GLY A 276 -8.61 19.48 -10.51
N ALA A 277 -8.99 19.20 -9.26
CA ALA A 277 -8.19 19.56 -8.11
C ALA A 277 -6.92 18.70 -8.02
N ASP A 278 -5.82 19.31 -7.59
CA ASP A 278 -4.62 18.61 -7.18
C ASP A 278 -4.93 17.68 -6.00
N LEU A 279 -4.53 16.42 -6.07
CA LEU A 279 -4.72 15.41 -5.01
C LEU A 279 -4.03 15.76 -3.68
N GLN A 280 -3.14 16.74 -3.66
CA GLN A 280 -2.61 17.33 -2.42
C GLN A 280 -3.71 17.74 -1.43
N TRP A 281 -4.92 18.02 -1.92
CA TRP A 281 -6.05 18.37 -1.09
C TRP A 281 -6.52 17.22 -0.20
N ILE A 282 -6.52 15.99 -0.70
CA ILE A 282 -6.85 14.79 0.10
C ILE A 282 -5.88 14.70 1.27
N ASP A 283 -4.59 14.76 0.97
CA ASP A 283 -3.54 14.70 1.96
C ASP A 283 -3.70 15.82 3.02
N LYS A 284 -4.01 17.03 2.60
CA LYS A 284 -4.25 18.17 3.49
C LYS A 284 -5.41 17.94 4.46
N THR A 285 -6.54 17.45 3.98
CA THR A 285 -7.74 17.29 4.82
C THR A 285 -7.49 16.26 5.93
N PHE A 286 -6.85 15.16 5.58
CA PHE A 286 -6.65 14.05 6.51
C PHE A 286 -5.50 14.29 7.49
N ARG A 287 -4.42 14.93 7.07
CA ARG A 287 -3.32 15.29 7.98
C ARG A 287 -3.69 16.35 8.98
N THR A 288 -4.52 17.31 8.61
CA THR A 288 -4.95 18.38 9.53
C THR A 288 -5.69 17.83 10.74
N ASP A 289 -6.54 16.82 10.56
CA ASP A 289 -7.25 16.18 11.66
C ASP A 289 -6.30 15.44 12.61
N ARG A 290 -5.27 14.79 12.07
CA ARG A 290 -4.24 14.12 12.87
C ARG A 290 -3.34 15.10 13.59
N GLN A 291 -2.86 16.15 12.90
CA GLN A 291 -2.02 17.18 13.54
C GLN A 291 -2.73 17.82 14.72
N LYS A 292 -4.03 18.09 14.63
CA LYS A 292 -4.83 18.58 15.76
C LYS A 292 -4.82 17.59 16.95
N LYS A 293 -4.98 16.28 16.68
CA LYS A 293 -4.95 15.26 17.75
C LYS A 293 -3.56 15.08 18.34
N ILE A 294 -2.49 15.16 17.55
CA ILE A 294 -1.11 15.07 18.03
C ILE A 294 -0.74 16.27 18.90
N LEU A 295 -1.15 17.48 18.49
CA LEU A 295 -0.94 18.69 19.28
C LEU A 295 -1.71 18.62 20.61
N ALA A 296 -2.96 18.17 20.59
CA ALA A 296 -3.75 17.95 21.79
C ALA A 296 -3.10 16.91 22.74
N ASN A 297 -2.54 15.82 22.21
CA ASN A 297 -1.82 14.82 23.00
C ASN A 297 -0.46 15.35 23.54
N LYS A 298 0.26 16.19 22.79
CA LYS A 298 1.50 16.82 23.29
C LYS A 298 1.21 17.79 24.44
N GLU A 299 0.13 18.54 24.37
CA GLU A 299 -0.28 19.46 25.44
C GLU A 299 -0.72 18.70 26.71
N SER A 300 -1.29 17.50 26.60
CA SER A 300 -1.62 16.67 27.77
C SER A 300 -0.40 16.03 28.43
N ILE A 301 0.66 15.74 27.68
CA ILE A 301 1.91 15.15 28.21
C ILE A 301 2.82 16.20 28.86
N VAL A 302 2.70 17.46 28.47
CA VAL A 302 3.50 18.56 29.05
C VAL A 302 2.88 19.09 30.36
N ASN A 303 1.61 18.75 30.64
CA ASN A 303 0.87 19.15 31.85
C ASN A 303 0.74 18.04 32.91
N GLU A 304 1.41 16.88 32.72
CA GLU A 304 1.67 15.85 33.73
C GLU A 304 3.16 15.90 34.15
#